data_0e171977ae34d8436fd7547b104d1b0f
#
_entry.id   0e171977ae34d8436fd7547b104d1b0f
#
_cell.length_a   1.000
_cell.length_b   1.000
_cell.length_c   1.000
_cell.angle_alpha   90.00
_cell.angle_beta   90.00
_cell.angle_gamma   90.00
#
_symmetry.space_group_name_H-M   'P 1'
#
loop_
_entity.id
_entity.type
_entity.pdbx_description
1 polymer ?
#
loop_
_entity_poly.entity_id
_entity_poly.type
_entity_poly.pdbx_seq_one_letter_code
_entity_poly.pdbx_strand_id
1 'polypeptide(L)'
;MEININCDLGEKSKHHSNKYDPELLGIVNSANIACGYHAGDEDTMRETIKISKKNGVSIGAHPSFNDPENFGRKRINLSSAEIEKLIQDQYNILQAIAQQNEVSVSHIKPHGALNNICLLYTSPSPRDSIA
;
A
#
# COMPACT_ATOMS: atom_id res chain seq x y z
N MET A 1 2.92 25.93 -9.10
CA MET A 1 3.52 24.62 -8.82
C MET A 1 2.52 23.77 -8.04
N GLU A 2 2.23 22.59 -8.53
CA GLU A 2 1.39 21.65 -7.80
C GLU A 2 2.28 20.66 -7.06
N ILE A 3 1.94 20.42 -5.79
CA ILE A 3 2.63 19.43 -4.98
C ILE A 3 1.65 18.31 -4.67
N ASN A 4 2.05 17.08 -5.01
CA ASN A 4 1.29 15.89 -4.68
C ASN A 4 1.89 15.26 -3.42
N ILE A 5 1.05 15.11 -2.40
CA ILE A 5 1.43 14.49 -1.14
C ILE A 5 0.73 13.14 -1.05
N ASN A 6 1.48 12.11 -0.74
CA ASN A 6 0.91 10.79 -0.48
C ASN A 6 1.23 10.35 0.95
N CYS A 7 0.42 9.45 1.47
CA CYS A 7 0.56 8.96 2.83
C CYS A 7 0.17 7.48 2.89
N ASP A 8 0.84 6.73 3.73
CA ASP A 8 0.51 5.34 4.00
C ASP A 8 -0.59 5.31 5.05
N LEU A 9 -1.72 4.71 4.72
CA LEU A 9 -2.94 4.75 5.52
C LEU A 9 -3.58 3.36 5.63
N GLY A 10 -4.55 3.25 6.53
CA GLY A 10 -5.24 1.98 6.77
C GLY A 10 -4.36 0.95 7.47
N GLU A 11 -3.34 1.40 8.17
CA GLU A 11 -2.34 0.53 8.81
C GLU A 11 -2.66 0.21 10.26
N LYS A 12 -3.94 -0.01 10.56
CA LYS A 12 -4.37 -0.39 11.90
C LYS A 12 -3.81 -1.76 12.25
N SER A 13 -3.09 -1.82 13.37
CA SER A 13 -2.50 -3.06 13.88
C SER A 13 -2.26 -2.93 15.39
N LYS A 14 -1.75 -4.01 16.00
CA LYS A 14 -1.33 -3.94 17.41
C LYS A 14 -0.14 -3.00 17.64
N HIS A 15 0.57 -2.65 16.58
CA HIS A 15 1.76 -1.79 16.64
C HIS A 15 1.50 -0.37 16.16
N HIS A 16 0.37 -0.12 15.51
CA HIS A 16 0.11 1.15 14.84
C HIS A 16 -1.36 1.54 14.92
N SER A 17 -1.62 2.82 15.19
CA SER A 17 -2.97 3.37 15.23
C SER A 17 -3.29 4.08 13.92
N ASN A 18 -4.53 3.94 13.46
CA ASN A 18 -5.03 4.66 12.29
C ASN A 18 -5.97 5.82 12.66
N LYS A 19 -5.93 6.28 13.91
CA LYS A 19 -6.88 7.29 14.39
C LYS A 19 -6.78 8.63 13.67
N TYR A 20 -5.63 8.95 13.10
CA TYR A 20 -5.44 10.20 12.37
C TYR A 20 -5.70 10.09 10.86
N ASP A 21 -6.04 8.91 10.37
CA ASP A 21 -6.28 8.69 8.94
C ASP A 21 -7.34 9.63 8.36
N PRO A 22 -8.50 9.83 9.00
CA PRO A 22 -9.50 10.76 8.45
C PRO A 22 -8.97 12.18 8.27
N GLU A 23 -8.16 12.67 9.20
CA GLU A 23 -7.57 14.00 9.12
C GLU A 23 -6.53 14.08 8.01
N LEU A 24 -5.68 13.05 7.89
CA LEU A 24 -4.67 12.98 6.83
C LEU A 24 -5.32 12.91 5.45
N LEU A 25 -6.44 12.22 5.32
CA LEU A 25 -7.18 12.14 4.06
C LEU A 25 -7.80 13.48 3.64
N GLY A 26 -7.90 14.45 4.56
CA GLY A 26 -8.27 15.81 4.25
C GLY A 26 -7.13 16.67 3.69
N ILE A 27 -5.90 16.17 3.75
CA ILE A 27 -4.69 16.91 3.39
C ILE A 27 -4.00 16.34 2.15
N VAL A 28 -3.92 15.00 2.04
CA VAL A 28 -3.15 14.32 0.99
C VAL A 28 -3.88 14.26 -0.34
N ASN A 29 -3.13 14.05 -1.41
CA ASN A 29 -3.66 13.84 -2.76
C ASN A 29 -3.82 12.37 -3.09
N SER A 30 -3.01 11.52 -2.47
CA SER A 30 -3.00 10.07 -2.70
C SER A 30 -2.83 9.32 -1.39
N ALA A 31 -3.53 8.20 -1.28
CA ALA A 31 -3.46 7.32 -0.12
C ALA A 31 -2.91 5.95 -0.57
N ASN A 32 -1.89 5.45 0.13
CA ASN A 32 -1.37 4.10 -0.08
C ASN A 32 -1.99 3.21 1.00
N ILE A 33 -2.94 2.37 0.62
CA ILE A 33 -3.78 1.65 1.57
C ILE A 33 -3.24 0.26 1.84
N ALA A 34 -3.00 -0.04 3.12
CA ALA A 34 -2.58 -1.37 3.56
C ALA A 34 -3.60 -2.42 3.15
N CYS A 35 -3.11 -3.58 2.73
CA CYS A 35 -3.92 -4.64 2.14
C CYS A 35 -4.12 -5.85 3.06
N GLY A 36 -3.90 -5.68 4.36
CA GLY A 36 -4.19 -6.69 5.36
C GLY A 36 -3.04 -7.64 5.68
N TYR A 37 -1.94 -7.60 4.94
CA TYR A 37 -0.82 -8.52 5.15
C TYR A 37 0.17 -8.03 6.20
N HIS A 38 0.39 -6.74 6.31
CA HIS A 38 1.21 -6.18 7.40
C HIS A 38 0.36 -5.44 8.42
N ALA A 39 -0.79 -4.92 8.01
CA ALA A 39 -1.69 -4.14 8.84
C ALA A 39 -3.03 -3.98 8.13
N GLY A 40 -4.02 -3.53 8.85
CA GLY A 40 -5.36 -3.32 8.34
C GLY A 40 -6.15 -4.61 8.21
N ASP A 41 -7.39 -4.44 7.83
CA ASP A 41 -8.35 -5.51 7.56
C ASP A 41 -9.35 -5.02 6.53
N GLU A 42 -10.31 -5.87 6.16
CA GLU A 42 -11.31 -5.51 5.16
C GLU A 42 -12.12 -4.28 5.56
N ASP A 43 -12.53 -4.20 6.82
CA ASP A 43 -13.31 -3.06 7.31
C ASP A 43 -12.50 -1.77 7.26
N THR A 44 -11.23 -1.83 7.64
CA THR A 44 -10.31 -0.68 7.59
C THR A 44 -10.08 -0.23 6.16
N MET A 45 -9.87 -1.17 5.23
CA MET A 45 -9.74 -0.85 3.81
C MET A 45 -10.99 -0.16 3.27
N ARG A 46 -12.15 -0.70 3.58
CA ARG A 46 -13.44 -0.15 3.13
C ARG A 46 -13.65 1.26 3.65
N GLU A 47 -13.39 1.49 4.92
CA GLU A 47 -13.53 2.80 5.56
C GLU A 47 -12.57 3.81 4.94
N THR A 48 -11.31 3.43 4.78
CA THR A 48 -10.29 4.30 4.17
C THR A 48 -10.66 4.67 2.74
N ILE A 49 -11.16 3.72 1.96
CA ILE A 49 -11.61 3.96 0.59
C ILE A 49 -12.79 4.94 0.56
N LYS A 50 -13.76 4.77 1.45
CA LYS A 50 -14.93 5.66 1.52
C LYS A 50 -14.54 7.10 1.83
N ILE A 51 -13.65 7.29 2.81
CA ILE A 51 -13.18 8.63 3.17
C ILE A 51 -12.33 9.21 2.04
N SER A 52 -11.49 8.40 1.40
CA SER A 52 -10.69 8.84 0.25
C SER A 52 -11.58 9.34 -0.89
N LYS A 53 -12.60 8.57 -1.24
CA LYS A 53 -13.56 8.96 -2.27
C LYS A 53 -14.24 10.27 -1.95
N LYS A 54 -14.69 10.43 -0.71
CA LYS A 54 -15.36 11.65 -0.27
C LYS A 54 -14.48 12.88 -0.40
N ASN A 55 -13.18 12.72 -0.17
CA ASN A 55 -12.22 13.83 -0.22
C ASN A 55 -11.51 13.97 -1.58
N GLY A 56 -11.88 13.17 -2.58
CA GLY A 56 -11.24 13.22 -3.89
C GLY A 56 -9.78 12.75 -3.89
N VAL A 57 -9.43 11.87 -2.95
CA VAL A 57 -8.06 11.34 -2.82
C VAL A 57 -7.91 10.09 -3.67
N SER A 58 -6.86 10.03 -4.49
CA SER A 58 -6.52 8.84 -5.27
C SER A 58 -6.09 7.72 -4.33
N ILE A 59 -6.49 6.48 -4.64
CA ILE A 59 -6.10 5.34 -3.82
C ILE A 59 -5.13 4.43 -4.56
N GLY A 60 -4.18 3.89 -3.81
CA GLY A 60 -3.21 2.91 -4.27
C GLY A 60 -3.08 1.76 -3.28
N ALA A 61 -2.60 0.64 -3.77
CA ALA A 61 -2.34 -0.52 -2.93
C ALA A 61 -0.96 -0.39 -2.27
N HIS A 62 -0.90 -0.76 -1.00
CA HIS A 62 0.34 -0.74 -0.22
C HIS A 62 0.65 -2.16 0.27
N PRO A 63 1.04 -3.07 -0.67
CA PRO A 63 1.23 -4.48 -0.35
C PRO A 63 2.53 -4.72 0.41
N SER A 64 2.55 -5.79 1.17
CA SER A 64 3.64 -6.17 2.04
C SER A 64 3.85 -7.67 2.04
N PHE A 65 4.96 -8.13 2.59
CA PHE A 65 5.05 -9.52 3.03
C PHE A 65 3.94 -9.82 4.03
N ASN A 66 3.48 -11.07 4.05
CA ASN A 66 2.45 -11.50 4.99
C ASN A 66 3.09 -11.74 6.37
N ASP A 67 3.26 -10.65 7.10
CA ASP A 67 3.94 -10.66 8.39
C ASP A 67 3.39 -9.55 9.31
N PRO A 68 2.18 -9.73 9.87
CA PRO A 68 1.62 -8.73 10.79
C PRO A 68 2.46 -8.53 12.04
N GLU A 69 3.12 -9.57 12.52
CA GLU A 69 3.93 -9.51 13.75
C GLU A 69 5.05 -8.49 13.67
N ASN A 70 5.70 -8.38 12.52
CA ASN A 70 6.81 -7.47 12.30
C ASN A 70 6.41 -6.28 11.41
N PHE A 71 5.12 -6.05 11.23
CA PHE A 71 4.60 -4.96 10.41
C PHE A 71 5.20 -4.97 8.99
N GLY A 72 5.44 -6.16 8.45
CA GLY A 72 6.01 -6.33 7.11
C GLY A 72 7.45 -5.85 6.95
N ARG A 73 8.16 -5.61 8.03
CA ARG A 73 9.53 -5.07 8.00
C ARG A 73 10.61 -6.13 7.99
N LYS A 74 10.24 -7.39 8.19
CA LYS A 74 11.19 -8.49 8.16
C LYS A 74 11.28 -9.04 6.73
N ARG A 75 12.50 -9.19 6.24
CA ARG A 75 12.73 -9.75 4.92
C ARG A 75 12.37 -11.24 4.91
N ILE A 76 11.59 -11.63 3.91
CA ILE A 76 11.23 -13.02 3.66
C ILE A 76 11.78 -13.41 2.29
N ASN A 77 12.44 -14.55 2.21
CA ASN A 77 13.02 -15.02 0.95
C ASN A 77 11.94 -15.68 0.09
N LEU A 78 11.59 -15.02 -1.00
CA LEU A 78 10.63 -15.51 -1.97
C LEU A 78 11.23 -15.40 -3.37
N SER A 79 10.80 -16.26 -4.27
CA SER A 79 11.15 -16.16 -5.69
C SER A 79 10.45 -14.95 -6.32
N SER A 80 10.92 -14.54 -7.50
CA SER A 80 10.27 -13.45 -8.25
C SER A 80 8.81 -13.77 -8.54
N ALA A 81 8.49 -15.00 -8.89
CA ALA A 81 7.12 -15.43 -9.17
C ALA A 81 6.25 -15.36 -7.91
N GLU A 82 6.80 -15.73 -6.75
CA GLU A 82 6.09 -15.64 -5.49
C GLU A 82 5.85 -14.18 -5.07
N ILE A 83 6.81 -13.30 -5.31
CA ILE A 83 6.67 -11.86 -5.06
C ILE A 83 5.59 -11.27 -5.95
N GLU A 84 5.61 -11.62 -7.24
CA GLU A 84 4.59 -11.16 -8.18
C GLU A 84 3.20 -11.57 -7.74
N LYS A 85 3.02 -12.84 -7.35
CA LYS A 85 1.75 -13.34 -6.84
C LYS A 85 1.33 -12.63 -5.55
N LEU A 86 2.27 -12.40 -4.64
CA LEU A 86 2.03 -11.71 -3.38
C LEU A 86 1.47 -10.30 -3.63
N ILE A 87 2.05 -9.56 -4.54
CA ILE A 87 1.60 -8.22 -4.89
C ILE A 87 0.24 -8.28 -5.59
N GLN A 88 0.09 -9.19 -6.55
CA GLN A 88 -1.17 -9.33 -7.29
C GLN A 88 -2.34 -9.70 -6.39
N ASP A 89 -2.13 -10.62 -5.45
CA ASP A 89 -3.18 -11.03 -4.52
C ASP A 89 -3.67 -9.86 -3.67
N GLN A 90 -2.75 -9.06 -3.16
CA GLN A 90 -3.10 -7.91 -2.33
C GLN A 90 -3.75 -6.79 -3.15
N TYR A 91 -3.25 -6.54 -4.34
CA TYR A 91 -3.90 -5.61 -5.27
C TYR A 91 -5.34 -6.04 -5.54
N ASN A 92 -5.56 -7.33 -5.80
CA ASN A 92 -6.90 -7.86 -6.09
C ASN A 92 -7.85 -7.69 -4.89
N ILE A 93 -7.35 -7.89 -3.67
CA ILE A 93 -8.15 -7.67 -2.45
C ILE A 93 -8.64 -6.23 -2.39
N LEU A 94 -7.73 -5.28 -2.52
CA LEU A 94 -8.08 -3.86 -2.43
C LEU A 94 -8.96 -3.43 -3.60
N GLN A 95 -8.64 -3.88 -4.81
CA GLN A 95 -9.41 -3.53 -6.01
C GLN A 95 -10.84 -4.02 -5.93
N ALA A 96 -11.09 -5.19 -5.37
CA ALA A 96 -12.45 -5.70 -5.19
C ALA A 96 -13.28 -4.79 -4.28
N ILE A 97 -12.68 -4.31 -3.19
CA ILE A 97 -13.36 -3.39 -2.27
C ILE A 97 -13.55 -2.02 -2.94
N ALA A 98 -12.54 -1.55 -3.68
CA ALA A 98 -12.61 -0.29 -4.40
C ALA A 98 -13.75 -0.29 -5.42
N GLN A 99 -13.90 -1.37 -6.17
CA GLN A 99 -14.99 -1.51 -7.15
C GLN A 99 -16.37 -1.46 -6.51
N GLN A 100 -16.54 -2.03 -5.31
CA GLN A 100 -17.78 -1.95 -4.55
C GLN A 100 -18.14 -0.50 -4.19
N ASN A 101 -17.16 0.36 -4.14
CA ASN A 101 -17.33 1.79 -3.83
C ASN A 101 -17.15 2.68 -5.06
N GLU A 102 -17.15 2.09 -6.25
CA GLU A 102 -17.04 2.81 -7.54
C GLU A 102 -15.76 3.64 -7.65
N VAL A 103 -14.67 3.08 -7.15
CA VAL A 103 -13.33 3.70 -7.22
C VAL A 103 -12.37 2.68 -7.82
N SER A 104 -11.32 3.15 -8.47
CA SER A 104 -10.26 2.29 -9.01
C SER A 104 -8.94 2.53 -8.29
N VAL A 105 -8.20 1.45 -8.06
CA VAL A 105 -6.83 1.53 -7.56
C VAL A 105 -5.95 2.09 -8.68
N SER A 106 -5.27 3.20 -8.43
CA SER A 106 -4.51 3.94 -9.45
C SER A 106 -3.02 3.63 -9.44
N HIS A 107 -2.49 3.09 -8.35
CA HIS A 107 -1.05 2.85 -8.22
C HIS A 107 -0.77 1.79 -7.17
N ILE A 108 0.48 1.33 -7.13
CA ILE A 108 0.97 0.36 -6.15
C ILE A 108 2.25 0.90 -5.56
N LYS A 109 2.34 0.91 -4.23
CA LYS A 109 3.55 1.28 -3.49
C LYS A 109 3.84 0.19 -2.46
N PRO A 110 4.82 -0.68 -2.69
CA PRO A 110 5.18 -1.73 -1.73
C PRO A 110 5.61 -1.16 -0.37
N HIS A 111 5.37 -1.92 0.67
CA HIS A 111 5.66 -1.54 2.04
C HIS A 111 6.87 -2.29 2.61
N GLY A 112 7.68 -1.59 3.42
CA GLY A 112 8.70 -2.17 4.28
C GLY A 112 9.73 -3.00 3.53
N ALA A 113 9.98 -4.22 4.02
CA ALA A 113 10.99 -5.10 3.44
C ALA A 113 10.67 -5.48 1.99
N LEU A 114 9.40 -5.60 1.63
CA LEU A 114 9.00 -5.86 0.26
C LEU A 114 9.40 -4.70 -0.67
N ASN A 115 9.22 -3.47 -0.22
CA ASN A 115 9.65 -2.31 -0.99
C ASN A 115 11.16 -2.34 -1.25
N ASN A 116 11.95 -2.67 -0.23
CA ASN A 116 13.41 -2.75 -0.37
C ASN A 116 13.82 -3.81 -1.39
N ILE A 117 13.16 -4.95 -1.41
CA ILE A 117 13.41 -6.00 -2.39
C ILE A 117 13.00 -5.58 -3.79
N CYS A 118 11.84 -4.94 -3.94
CA CYS A 118 11.37 -4.45 -5.22
C CYS A 118 12.34 -3.42 -5.80
N LEU A 119 12.91 -2.55 -4.97
CA LEU A 119 13.91 -1.59 -5.41
C LEU A 119 15.19 -2.28 -5.94
N LEU A 120 15.59 -3.40 -5.33
CA LEU A 120 16.75 -4.16 -5.78
C LEU A 120 16.53 -4.79 -7.16
N TYR A 121 15.31 -5.22 -7.45
CA TYR A 121 14.99 -5.90 -8.70
C TYR A 121 14.49 -4.98 -9.82
N THR A 122 13.87 -3.86 -9.49
CA THR A 122 13.19 -3.00 -10.46
C THR A 122 13.92 -1.69 -10.75
N SER A 123 14.68 -1.18 -9.78
CA SER A 123 15.47 0.04 -10.00
C SER A 123 16.77 -0.32 -10.70
N PRO A 124 17.18 0.43 -11.73
CA PRO A 124 18.51 0.22 -12.30
C PRO A 124 19.56 0.47 -11.23
N SER A 125 20.54 -0.44 -11.12
CA SER A 125 21.68 -0.19 -10.25
C SER A 125 22.48 0.99 -10.83
N PRO A 126 23.31 1.68 -10.02
CA PRO A 126 24.19 2.72 -10.57
C PRO A 126 25.04 2.23 -11.72
N ARG A 127 25.43 0.96 -11.70
CA ARG A 127 26.17 0.33 -12.79
C ARG A 127 25.35 0.23 -14.07
N ASP A 128 24.10 -0.18 -13.95
CA ASP A 128 23.20 -0.29 -15.09
C ASP A 128 22.84 1.08 -15.65
N SER A 129 22.67 2.07 -14.81
CA SER A 129 22.36 3.43 -15.21
C SER A 129 23.53 4.08 -15.96
N ILE A 130 24.75 3.66 -15.64
CA ILE A 130 25.97 4.20 -16.27
C ILE A 130 26.25 3.49 -17.59
N ALA A 131 25.87 2.24 -17.65
CA ALA A 131 26.04 1.46 -18.86
C ALA A 131 25.04 1.88 -19.92
#